data_330e31297ab188f2dc920161e04b2b8d
#
_entry.id   330e31297ab188f2dc920161e04b2b8d
#
_cell.length_a   1.000
_cell.length_b   1.000
_cell.length_c   1.000
_cell.angle_alpha   90.00
_cell.angle_beta   90.00
_cell.angle_gamma   90.00
#
_symmetry.space_group_name_H-M   'P 1'
#
loop_
_entity.id
_entity.type
_entity.pdbx_description
1 polymer ?
#
loop_
_entity_poly.entity_id
_entity_poly.type
_entity_poly.pdbx_seq_one_letter_code
_entity_poly.pdbx_strand_id
1 'polypeptide(L)'
;MKRWIVALMAVLLLALCADAMADVAPVNMEVPPEAIATQAEGELESYGLTFPEEMPLAARNFVLLARAQFEKNDWAKLPKNNEYTKWYYQDNREIGWCSVFQLWCAYHSGMQLIRYKQGIEVPEGACISAMEGRVGNVYLAFEEQGRWLDGTQGAVPKPGYLVIYGVRGSTPYTHIAIVESVADKGDGVYELTTIEGNINSSVRRMNYRYTATPKRKYYNMSVVPEAEIVQENCQYTLQKDTWYITGFCATW
;
A
#
# COMPACT_ATOMS: atom_id res chain seq x y z
N MET A 1 19.70 46.83 -6.80
CA MET A 1 20.59 45.66 -6.75
C MET A 1 20.29 44.64 -5.63
N LYS A 2 19.94 45.05 -4.40
CA LYS A 2 19.70 44.08 -3.27
C LYS A 2 18.46 43.17 -3.41
N ARG A 3 17.44 43.55 -4.14
CA ARG A 3 16.21 42.72 -4.31
C ARG A 3 16.34 41.54 -5.25
N TRP A 4 17.25 41.59 -6.23
CA TRP A 4 17.47 40.53 -7.20
C TRP A 4 18.35 39.40 -6.64
N ILE A 5 19.26 39.71 -5.72
CA ILE A 5 20.13 38.70 -5.07
C ILE A 5 19.33 37.78 -4.13
N VAL A 6 18.31 38.35 -3.43
CA VAL A 6 17.45 37.54 -2.55
C VAL A 6 16.56 36.58 -3.33
N ALA A 7 16.03 37.02 -4.50
CA ALA A 7 15.22 36.16 -5.36
C ALA A 7 16.04 35.03 -5.98
N LEU A 8 17.29 35.29 -6.37
CA LEU A 8 18.17 34.26 -6.93
C LEU A 8 18.61 33.23 -5.87
N MET A 9 18.87 33.65 -4.65
CA MET A 9 19.19 32.72 -3.54
C MET A 9 18.00 31.86 -3.14
N ALA A 10 16.76 32.39 -3.17
CA ALA A 10 15.56 31.61 -2.88
C ALA A 10 15.29 30.54 -3.95
N VAL A 11 15.52 30.85 -5.24
CA VAL A 11 15.38 29.89 -6.34
C VAL A 11 16.49 28.83 -6.29
N LEU A 12 17.72 29.20 -5.92
CA LEU A 12 18.82 28.23 -5.75
C LEU A 12 18.60 27.32 -4.55
N LEU A 13 18.05 27.83 -3.43
CA LEU A 13 17.71 27.03 -2.26
C LEU A 13 16.54 26.08 -2.52
N LEU A 14 15.55 26.48 -3.32
CA LEU A 14 14.45 25.59 -3.75
C LEU A 14 14.93 24.51 -4.72
N ALA A 15 15.88 24.82 -5.61
CA ALA A 15 16.49 23.83 -6.49
C ALA A 15 17.36 22.83 -5.72
N LEU A 16 18.15 23.29 -4.74
CA LEU A 16 18.97 22.42 -3.89
C LEU A 16 18.14 21.55 -2.93
N CYS A 17 16.94 22.00 -2.52
CA CYS A 17 16.02 21.17 -1.74
C CYS A 17 15.29 20.12 -2.59
N ALA A 18 15.13 20.33 -3.91
CA ALA A 18 14.52 19.35 -4.81
C ALA A 18 15.46 18.16 -5.12
N ASP A 19 16.78 18.41 -5.23
CA ASP A 19 17.78 17.35 -5.51
C ASP A 19 18.20 16.54 -4.27
N ALA A 20 18.02 17.07 -3.06
CA ALA A 20 18.39 16.36 -1.81
C ALA A 20 17.39 15.26 -1.41
N MET A 21 16.35 15.02 -2.23
CA MET A 21 15.28 14.05 -1.99
C MET A 21 15.20 13.00 -3.11
N ALA A 22 16.25 12.79 -3.88
CA ALA A 22 16.34 11.62 -4.73
C ALA A 22 16.28 10.39 -3.81
N ASP A 23 15.17 9.63 -3.87
CA ASP A 23 15.08 8.30 -3.28
C ASP A 23 16.25 7.49 -3.87
N VAL A 24 17.28 7.24 -3.06
CA VAL A 24 18.38 6.37 -3.49
C VAL A 24 17.77 4.99 -3.61
N ALA A 25 17.48 4.60 -4.85
CA ALA A 25 17.01 3.27 -5.12
C ALA A 25 18.05 2.25 -4.69
N PRO A 26 17.66 1.15 -4.03
CA PRO A 26 18.57 0.06 -3.80
C PRO A 26 19.12 -0.42 -5.15
N VAL A 27 20.43 -0.50 -5.22
CA VAL A 27 21.14 -0.98 -6.40
C VAL A 27 20.85 -2.48 -6.55
N ASN A 28 20.35 -2.89 -7.71
CA ASN A 28 20.21 -4.30 -8.10
C ASN A 28 19.24 -5.14 -7.26
N MET A 29 17.93 -4.90 -7.40
CA MET A 29 16.94 -5.88 -6.97
C MET A 29 16.65 -6.86 -8.12
N GLU A 30 17.39 -7.95 -8.19
CA GLU A 30 16.99 -9.10 -9.01
C GLU A 30 15.74 -9.74 -8.38
N VAL A 31 14.79 -10.15 -9.23
CA VAL A 31 13.60 -10.88 -8.76
C VAL A 31 14.06 -12.17 -8.10
N PRO A 32 13.63 -12.51 -6.87
CA PRO A 32 14.04 -13.74 -6.22
C PRO A 32 13.61 -14.96 -7.05
N PRO A 33 14.41 -16.02 -7.11
CA PRO A 33 14.02 -17.23 -7.82
C PRO A 33 12.76 -17.87 -7.22
N GLU A 34 12.04 -18.64 -8.04
CA GLU A 34 10.71 -19.25 -7.86
C GLU A 34 10.45 -20.02 -6.54
N ALA A 35 11.40 -20.09 -5.62
CA ALA A 35 11.35 -20.90 -4.41
C ALA A 35 10.23 -20.52 -3.40
N ILE A 36 9.60 -19.34 -3.54
CA ILE A 36 8.53 -18.89 -2.63
C ILE A 36 7.14 -19.36 -3.10
N ALA A 37 7.00 -19.72 -4.38
CA ALA A 37 5.71 -20.10 -4.97
C ALA A 37 5.11 -21.39 -4.40
N THR A 38 5.95 -22.33 -3.98
CA THR A 38 5.51 -23.67 -3.50
C THR A 38 5.08 -23.71 -2.04
N GLN A 39 5.43 -22.70 -1.24
CA GLN A 39 5.02 -22.62 0.17
C GLN A 39 3.59 -22.10 0.34
N ALA A 40 3.08 -21.36 -0.64
CA ALA A 40 1.84 -20.61 -0.52
C ALA A 40 0.55 -21.46 -0.55
N GLU A 41 0.54 -22.59 -1.24
CA GLU A 41 -0.69 -23.40 -1.38
C GLU A 41 -1.12 -24.07 -0.06
N GLY A 42 -0.17 -24.51 0.77
CA GLY A 42 -0.48 -25.08 2.09
C GLY A 42 -0.85 -24.05 3.17
N GLU A 43 -0.40 -22.79 2.99
CA GLU A 43 -0.69 -21.69 3.94
C GLU A 43 -2.07 -21.07 3.73
N LEU A 44 -2.63 -21.12 2.51
CA LEU A 44 -3.97 -20.64 2.18
C LEU A 44 -5.06 -21.23 3.06
N GLU A 45 -5.04 -22.54 3.21
CA GLU A 45 -6.02 -23.27 4.03
C GLU A 45 -5.89 -22.91 5.51
N SER A 46 -4.66 -22.65 5.98
CA SER A 46 -4.40 -22.30 7.38
C SER A 46 -4.96 -20.94 7.80
N TYR A 47 -5.04 -19.97 6.86
CA TYR A 47 -5.57 -18.63 7.14
C TYR A 47 -7.07 -18.48 6.84
N GLY A 48 -7.73 -19.48 6.27
CA GLY A 48 -9.13 -19.43 5.87
C GLY A 48 -9.42 -18.39 4.76
N LEU A 49 -8.40 -18.03 3.98
CA LEU A 49 -8.52 -17.05 2.90
C LEU A 49 -9.02 -17.74 1.63
N THR A 50 -9.98 -17.11 0.98
CA THR A 50 -10.45 -17.50 -0.36
C THR A 50 -10.15 -16.39 -1.35
N PHE A 51 -9.57 -16.74 -2.49
CA PHE A 51 -9.24 -15.80 -3.55
C PHE A 51 -10.08 -16.06 -4.80
N PRO A 52 -10.34 -15.01 -5.62
CA PRO A 52 -10.91 -15.18 -6.94
C PRO A 52 -10.09 -16.18 -7.77
N GLU A 53 -10.76 -17.02 -8.57
CA GLU A 53 -10.08 -18.03 -9.39
C GLU A 53 -9.09 -17.38 -10.37
N GLU A 54 -9.47 -16.22 -10.93
CA GLU A 54 -8.67 -15.44 -11.85
C GLU A 54 -7.48 -14.71 -11.22
N MET A 55 -7.37 -14.69 -9.87
CA MET A 55 -6.28 -13.99 -9.19
C MET A 55 -4.95 -14.69 -9.44
N PRO A 56 -3.95 -13.99 -10.04
CA PRO A 56 -2.66 -14.59 -10.36
C PRO A 56 -1.88 -15.02 -9.12
N LEU A 57 -1.02 -16.05 -9.28
CA LEU A 57 -0.24 -16.61 -8.17
C LEU A 57 0.62 -15.57 -7.45
N ALA A 58 1.29 -14.67 -8.17
CA ALA A 58 2.09 -13.61 -7.53
C ALA A 58 1.24 -12.68 -6.65
N ALA A 59 0.00 -12.38 -7.05
CA ALA A 59 -0.92 -11.57 -6.26
C ALA A 59 -1.44 -12.33 -5.02
N ARG A 60 -1.69 -13.65 -5.14
CA ARG A 60 -2.03 -14.50 -3.99
C ARG A 60 -0.86 -14.55 -2.99
N ASN A 61 0.35 -14.82 -3.48
CA ASN A 61 1.58 -14.84 -2.67
C ASN A 61 1.82 -13.50 -1.98
N PHE A 62 1.51 -12.39 -2.63
CA PHE A 62 1.61 -11.05 -2.05
C PHE A 62 0.75 -10.88 -0.80
N VAL A 63 -0.50 -11.32 -0.86
CA VAL A 63 -1.43 -11.28 0.28
C VAL A 63 -0.98 -12.24 1.39
N LEU A 64 -0.61 -13.47 1.02
CA LEU A 64 -0.16 -14.50 1.98
C LEU A 64 1.09 -14.06 2.73
N LEU A 65 2.06 -13.50 2.01
CA LEU A 65 3.29 -13.01 2.62
C LEU A 65 3.03 -11.85 3.58
N ALA A 66 2.12 -10.92 3.21
CA ALA A 66 1.71 -9.85 4.11
C ALA A 66 1.05 -10.42 5.37
N ARG A 67 0.18 -11.44 5.23
CA ARG A 67 -0.44 -12.13 6.37
C ARG A 67 0.58 -12.83 7.24
N ALA A 68 1.53 -13.55 6.65
CA ALA A 68 2.62 -14.19 7.40
C ALA A 68 3.47 -13.16 8.18
N GLN A 69 3.72 -11.98 7.60
CA GLN A 69 4.42 -10.90 8.31
C GLN A 69 3.59 -10.34 9.47
N PHE A 70 2.27 -10.25 9.35
CA PHE A 70 1.40 -9.87 10.45
C PHE A 70 1.46 -10.90 11.58
N GLU A 71 1.31 -12.20 11.29
CA GLU A 71 1.38 -13.28 12.29
C GLU A 71 2.76 -13.34 12.97
N LYS A 72 3.86 -13.22 12.19
CA LYS A 72 5.24 -13.18 12.71
C LYS A 72 5.43 -12.05 13.72
N ASN A 73 4.86 -10.87 13.45
CA ASN A 73 5.07 -9.70 14.28
C ASN A 73 4.10 -9.61 15.47
N ASP A 74 2.97 -10.31 15.42
CA ASP A 74 1.98 -10.42 16.49
C ASP A 74 1.74 -9.09 17.24
N TRP A 75 1.37 -8.05 16.48
CA TRP A 75 1.14 -6.68 16.98
C TRP A 75 2.37 -5.99 17.60
N ALA A 76 3.54 -6.59 17.59
CA ALA A 76 4.74 -6.03 18.19
C ALA A 76 5.08 -4.65 17.60
N LYS A 77 5.60 -3.76 18.42
CA LYS A 77 6.16 -2.49 17.95
C LYS A 77 7.54 -2.71 17.36
N LEU A 78 7.72 -2.31 16.12
CA LEU A 78 8.99 -2.34 15.42
C LEU A 78 9.65 -0.96 15.44
N PRO A 79 10.96 -0.87 15.52
CA PRO A 79 11.67 0.39 15.35
C PRO A 79 11.48 0.92 13.93
N LYS A 80 11.66 2.22 13.73
CA LYS A 80 11.56 2.81 12.38
C LYS A 80 12.62 2.30 11.41
N ASN A 81 13.79 1.91 11.92
CA ASN A 81 14.89 1.27 11.18
C ASN A 81 14.78 -0.27 11.24
N ASN A 82 13.59 -0.83 11.04
CA ASN A 82 13.31 -2.27 11.05
C ASN A 82 13.84 -2.99 9.80
N GLU A 83 13.56 -4.29 9.68
CA GLU A 83 14.00 -5.13 8.57
C GLU A 83 13.57 -4.59 7.19
N TYR A 84 12.36 -4.06 7.06
CA TYR A 84 11.83 -3.53 5.80
C TYR A 84 12.57 -2.28 5.34
N THR A 85 12.79 -1.33 6.24
CA THR A 85 13.52 -0.08 5.94
C THR A 85 14.99 -0.34 5.65
N LYS A 86 15.65 -1.22 6.41
CA LYS A 86 17.04 -1.63 6.17
C LYS A 86 17.20 -2.30 4.81
N TRP A 87 16.25 -3.17 4.44
CA TRP A 87 16.25 -3.83 3.14
C TRP A 87 16.14 -2.82 1.99
N TYR A 88 15.23 -1.84 2.09
CA TYR A 88 14.98 -0.88 1.02
C TYR A 88 16.05 0.20 0.93
N TYR A 89 16.38 0.85 2.05
CA TYR A 89 17.31 1.99 2.08
C TYR A 89 18.78 1.59 2.24
N GLN A 90 19.06 0.34 2.65
CA GLN A 90 20.40 -0.18 2.94
C GLN A 90 21.18 0.68 3.95
N ASP A 91 20.48 1.40 4.82
CA ASP A 91 21.02 2.20 5.91
C ASP A 91 20.13 2.12 7.17
N ASN A 92 20.48 2.89 8.20
CA ASN A 92 19.76 2.90 9.48
C ASN A 92 18.79 4.10 9.61
N ARG A 93 18.31 4.68 8.50
CA ARG A 93 17.38 5.81 8.59
C ARG A 93 16.06 5.44 9.27
N GLU A 94 15.58 6.41 10.04
CA GLU A 94 14.31 6.30 10.76
C GLU A 94 13.20 7.04 9.99
N ILE A 95 12.45 6.32 9.18
CA ILE A 95 11.40 6.87 8.31
C ILE A 95 10.09 6.08 8.45
N GLY A 96 8.97 6.67 7.99
CA GLY A 96 7.72 5.94 7.83
C GLY A 96 7.87 4.80 6.82
N TRP A 97 7.38 3.60 7.15
CA TRP A 97 7.66 2.38 6.38
C TRP A 97 6.41 1.65 5.84
N CYS A 98 5.26 2.32 5.80
CA CYS A 98 4.04 1.73 5.23
C CYS A 98 4.23 1.34 3.74
N SER A 99 4.81 2.24 2.94
CA SER A 99 5.08 1.98 1.52
C SER A 99 6.17 0.93 1.33
N VAL A 100 7.21 0.97 2.16
CA VAL A 100 8.32 0.01 2.09
C VAL A 100 7.90 -1.40 2.51
N PHE A 101 6.97 -1.53 3.45
CA PHE A 101 6.41 -2.82 3.86
C PHE A 101 5.69 -3.52 2.70
N GLN A 102 4.76 -2.83 2.03
CA GLN A 102 4.06 -3.41 0.89
C GLN A 102 5.04 -3.75 -0.27
N LEU A 103 6.03 -2.89 -0.50
CA LEU A 103 7.05 -3.15 -1.51
C LEU A 103 7.89 -4.38 -1.19
N TRP A 104 8.27 -4.57 0.07
CA TRP A 104 8.98 -5.77 0.54
C TRP A 104 8.14 -7.02 0.26
N CYS A 105 6.85 -7.01 0.59
CA CYS A 105 5.95 -8.12 0.28
C CYS A 105 5.81 -8.36 -1.22
N ALA A 106 5.69 -7.31 -2.03
CA ALA A 106 5.58 -7.41 -3.49
C ALA A 106 6.85 -8.01 -4.13
N TYR A 107 8.02 -7.54 -3.71
CA TYR A 107 9.31 -8.09 -4.17
C TYR A 107 9.42 -9.58 -3.90
N HIS A 108 9.18 -9.99 -2.66
CA HIS A 108 9.31 -11.38 -2.25
C HIS A 108 8.18 -12.30 -2.75
N SER A 109 7.10 -11.75 -3.30
CA SER A 109 6.03 -12.51 -3.98
C SER A 109 6.24 -12.67 -5.48
N GLY A 110 7.31 -12.11 -6.04
CA GLY A 110 7.63 -12.19 -7.46
C GLY A 110 6.83 -11.24 -8.36
N MET A 111 6.27 -10.15 -7.81
CA MET A 111 5.63 -9.12 -8.62
C MET A 111 6.65 -8.33 -9.44
N GLN A 112 6.29 -7.92 -10.65
CA GLN A 112 7.08 -6.97 -11.42
C GLN A 112 7.07 -5.60 -10.74
N LEU A 113 8.25 -5.06 -10.49
CA LEU A 113 8.39 -3.73 -9.88
C LEU A 113 8.50 -2.65 -10.93
N ILE A 114 7.69 -1.60 -10.78
CA ILE A 114 7.66 -0.42 -11.65
C ILE A 114 8.09 0.82 -10.87
N ARG A 115 8.54 1.86 -11.58
CA ARG A 115 8.83 3.17 -11.00
C ARG A 115 8.13 4.27 -11.77
N TYR A 116 7.71 5.29 -11.06
CA TYR A 116 7.21 6.52 -11.66
C TYR A 116 8.28 7.14 -12.59
N LYS A 117 7.88 7.53 -13.80
CA LYS A 117 8.73 8.13 -14.85
C LYS A 117 9.86 7.26 -15.41
N GLN A 118 9.84 5.97 -15.19
CA GLN A 118 10.83 5.08 -15.82
C GLN A 118 10.40 4.51 -17.19
N GLY A 119 9.13 4.71 -17.58
CA GLY A 119 8.61 4.22 -18.87
C GLY A 119 8.70 2.70 -19.01
N ILE A 120 8.57 1.97 -17.90
CA ILE A 120 8.62 0.51 -17.92
C ILE A 120 7.35 -0.01 -18.58
N GLU A 121 7.51 -0.78 -19.65
CA GLU A 121 6.41 -1.50 -20.27
C GLU A 121 5.98 -2.67 -19.36
N VAL A 122 4.69 -2.70 -19.07
CA VAL A 122 4.07 -3.77 -18.28
C VAL A 122 3.31 -4.69 -19.22
N PRO A 123 3.68 -5.99 -19.30
CA PRO A 123 2.92 -6.95 -20.07
C PRO A 123 1.45 -7.03 -19.61
N GLU A 124 0.56 -7.31 -20.55
CA GLU A 124 -0.84 -7.57 -20.21
C GLU A 124 -0.94 -8.75 -19.22
N GLY A 125 -1.75 -8.60 -18.18
CA GLY A 125 -1.91 -9.60 -17.12
C GLY A 125 -0.77 -9.68 -16.09
N ALA A 126 0.30 -8.89 -16.23
CA ALA A 126 1.37 -8.90 -15.23
C ALA A 126 0.91 -8.35 -13.88
N CYS A 127 1.33 -9.00 -12.80
CA CYS A 127 1.21 -8.47 -11.45
C CYS A 127 2.31 -7.44 -11.20
N ILE A 128 1.92 -6.23 -10.81
CA ILE A 128 2.85 -5.12 -10.60
C ILE A 128 2.74 -4.53 -9.20
N SER A 129 3.86 -3.97 -8.73
CA SER A 129 3.88 -3.04 -7.59
C SER A 129 4.90 -1.93 -7.84
N ALA A 130 4.77 -0.82 -7.12
CA ALA A 130 5.66 0.32 -7.30
C ALA A 130 6.87 0.22 -6.37
N MET A 131 8.08 0.31 -6.95
CA MET A 131 9.35 0.40 -6.22
C MET A 131 9.55 1.82 -5.69
N GLU A 132 8.68 2.23 -4.75
CA GLU A 132 8.63 3.59 -4.26
C GLU A 132 8.47 3.63 -2.73
N GLY A 133 9.36 4.38 -2.05
CA GLY A 133 9.30 4.57 -0.60
C GLY A 133 8.24 5.57 -0.14
N ARG A 134 7.63 6.33 -1.07
CA ARG A 134 6.61 7.36 -0.80
C ARG A 134 5.28 7.01 -1.40
N VAL A 135 4.22 7.09 -0.62
CA VAL A 135 2.84 6.76 -1.04
C VAL A 135 2.40 7.57 -2.27
N GLY A 136 2.74 8.86 -2.33
CA GLY A 136 2.42 9.69 -3.50
C GLY A 136 3.08 9.22 -4.79
N ASN A 137 4.32 8.70 -4.73
CA ASN A 137 4.99 8.14 -5.89
C ASN A 137 4.41 6.78 -6.29
N VAL A 138 3.94 5.98 -5.32
CA VAL A 138 3.19 4.74 -5.63
C VAL A 138 1.95 5.08 -6.44
N TYR A 139 1.15 6.06 -5.99
CA TYR A 139 0.00 6.55 -6.74
C TYR A 139 0.37 6.94 -8.18
N LEU A 140 1.39 7.78 -8.36
CA LEU A 140 1.82 8.26 -9.66
C LEU A 140 2.28 7.13 -10.59
N ALA A 141 2.98 6.12 -10.06
CA ALA A 141 3.41 4.97 -10.83
C ALA A 141 2.22 4.14 -11.35
N PHE A 142 1.19 3.94 -10.54
CA PHE A 142 -0.02 3.24 -10.95
C PHE A 142 -0.92 4.07 -11.88
N GLU A 143 -0.98 5.39 -11.69
CA GLU A 143 -1.69 6.31 -12.58
C GLU A 143 -1.07 6.29 -13.99
N GLU A 144 0.27 6.35 -14.08
CA GLU A 144 1.00 6.25 -15.35
C GLU A 144 0.73 4.95 -16.11
N GLN A 145 0.50 3.85 -15.39
CA GLN A 145 0.12 2.55 -15.97
C GLN A 145 -1.39 2.40 -16.27
N GLY A 146 -2.21 3.41 -16.00
CA GLY A 146 -3.66 3.32 -16.12
C GLY A 146 -4.33 2.33 -15.15
N ARG A 147 -3.64 2.00 -14.04
CA ARG A 147 -4.10 1.04 -13.02
C ARG A 147 -4.48 1.69 -11.68
N TRP A 148 -4.70 3.01 -11.69
CA TRP A 148 -5.26 3.72 -10.56
C TRP A 148 -6.79 3.74 -10.62
N LEU A 149 -7.45 3.42 -9.52
CA LEU A 149 -8.90 3.43 -9.36
C LEU A 149 -9.28 4.44 -8.27
N ASP A 150 -9.98 5.53 -8.65
CA ASP A 150 -10.40 6.58 -7.70
C ASP A 150 -11.45 6.03 -6.71
N GLY A 151 -11.14 6.07 -5.42
CA GLY A 151 -11.99 5.55 -4.35
C GLY A 151 -13.26 6.37 -4.09
N THR A 152 -13.47 7.49 -4.79
CA THR A 152 -14.68 8.30 -4.70
C THR A 152 -15.57 8.21 -5.92
N GLN A 153 -15.19 7.38 -6.91
CA GLN A 153 -15.85 7.26 -8.22
C GLN A 153 -16.28 5.82 -8.56
N GLY A 154 -16.70 5.07 -7.58
CA GLY A 154 -17.24 3.73 -7.81
C GLY A 154 -16.18 2.63 -7.95
N ALA A 155 -14.97 2.84 -7.47
CA ALA A 155 -13.92 1.82 -7.51
C ALA A 155 -14.35 0.55 -6.78
N VAL A 156 -14.17 -0.60 -7.43
CA VAL A 156 -14.41 -1.92 -6.83
C VAL A 156 -13.08 -2.49 -6.35
N PRO A 157 -12.89 -2.65 -5.02
CA PRO A 157 -11.66 -3.23 -4.48
C PRO A 157 -11.59 -4.73 -4.77
N LYS A 158 -10.36 -5.26 -4.86
CA LYS A 158 -10.11 -6.70 -4.94
C LYS A 158 -8.99 -7.11 -3.98
N PRO A 159 -8.96 -8.37 -3.50
CA PRO A 159 -7.83 -8.89 -2.76
C PRO A 159 -6.52 -8.71 -3.55
N GLY A 160 -5.45 -8.36 -2.86
CA GLY A 160 -4.15 -8.09 -3.46
C GLY A 160 -3.98 -6.67 -4.02
N TYR A 161 -5.04 -5.89 -4.20
CA TYR A 161 -4.88 -4.47 -4.53
C TYR A 161 -4.23 -3.71 -3.37
N LEU A 162 -3.54 -2.62 -3.69
CA LEU A 162 -3.13 -1.66 -2.68
C LEU A 162 -4.24 -0.64 -2.47
N VAL A 163 -4.53 -0.30 -1.23
CA VAL A 163 -5.43 0.80 -0.88
C VAL A 163 -4.61 1.98 -0.37
N ILE A 164 -4.90 3.17 -0.87
CA ILE A 164 -4.27 4.43 -0.44
C ILE A 164 -5.28 5.26 0.34
N TYR A 165 -4.83 5.74 1.50
CA TYR A 165 -5.62 6.58 2.39
C TYR A 165 -5.14 8.02 2.35
N GLY A 166 -6.10 8.94 2.45
CA GLY A 166 -5.87 10.37 2.60
C GLY A 166 -6.47 10.93 3.88
N VAL A 167 -6.13 12.17 4.18
CA VAL A 167 -6.68 12.94 5.32
C VAL A 167 -7.48 14.11 4.78
N ARG A 168 -8.75 14.20 5.17
CA ARG A 168 -9.64 15.31 4.76
C ARG A 168 -9.05 16.66 5.15
N GLY A 169 -9.00 17.57 4.18
CA GLY A 169 -8.43 18.90 4.36
C GLY A 169 -6.89 18.97 4.40
N SER A 170 -6.21 17.86 4.08
CA SER A 170 -4.75 17.77 4.04
C SER A 170 -4.28 17.00 2.80
N THR A 171 -3.43 16.00 2.98
CA THR A 171 -2.87 15.21 1.89
C THR A 171 -3.75 14.04 1.48
N PRO A 172 -3.90 13.76 0.17
CA PRO A 172 -4.58 12.56 -0.31
C PRO A 172 -3.73 11.27 -0.22
N TYR A 173 -2.45 11.35 0.09
CA TYR A 173 -1.51 10.21 0.04
C TYR A 173 -0.76 10.07 1.38
N THR A 174 -1.52 9.72 2.43
CA THR A 174 -0.98 9.66 3.80
C THR A 174 -0.45 8.28 4.16
N HIS A 175 -1.15 7.23 3.71
CA HIS A 175 -0.89 5.86 4.12
C HIS A 175 -1.28 4.88 3.01
N ILE A 176 -0.73 3.65 3.08
CA ILE A 176 -0.98 2.59 2.11
C ILE A 176 -1.05 1.25 2.82
N ALA A 177 -1.91 0.36 2.32
CA ALA A 177 -2.08 -0.99 2.82
C ALA A 177 -2.31 -1.99 1.69
N ILE A 178 -2.20 -3.28 2.02
CA ILE A 178 -2.52 -4.41 1.15
C ILE A 178 -3.94 -4.86 1.48
N VAL A 179 -4.82 -4.97 0.50
CA VAL A 179 -6.15 -5.54 0.66
C VAL A 179 -6.03 -7.06 0.78
N GLU A 180 -6.32 -7.62 1.95
CA GLU A 180 -6.31 -9.05 2.21
C GLU A 180 -7.58 -9.72 1.69
N SER A 181 -8.73 -9.17 2.04
CA SER A 181 -10.03 -9.68 1.61
C SER A 181 -11.06 -8.58 1.42
N VAL A 182 -12.08 -8.89 0.63
CA VAL A 182 -13.18 -7.99 0.32
C VAL A 182 -14.48 -8.76 0.45
N ALA A 183 -15.43 -8.24 1.24
CA ALA A 183 -16.81 -8.71 1.27
C ALA A 183 -17.74 -7.64 0.71
N ASP A 184 -18.44 -7.97 -0.37
CA ASP A 184 -19.49 -7.11 -0.94
C ASP A 184 -20.73 -7.17 -0.04
N LYS A 185 -21.16 -6.01 0.43
CA LYS A 185 -22.35 -5.85 1.29
C LYS A 185 -23.56 -5.33 0.52
N GLY A 186 -23.44 -5.18 -0.79
CA GLY A 186 -24.46 -4.57 -1.64
C GLY A 186 -24.42 -3.04 -1.66
N ASP A 187 -25.15 -2.43 -2.58
CA ASP A 187 -25.29 -0.99 -2.73
C ASP A 187 -23.97 -0.20 -2.82
N GLY A 188 -22.91 -0.83 -3.36
CA GLY A 188 -21.58 -0.24 -3.47
C GLY A 188 -20.86 -0.09 -2.13
N VAL A 189 -21.26 -0.86 -1.13
CA VAL A 189 -20.60 -0.94 0.18
C VAL A 189 -19.78 -2.22 0.25
N TYR A 190 -18.52 -2.08 0.65
CA TYR A 190 -17.55 -3.18 0.80
C TYR A 190 -16.96 -3.19 2.20
N GLU A 191 -16.78 -4.36 2.75
CA GLU A 191 -16.00 -4.57 3.97
C GLU A 191 -14.62 -5.06 3.56
N LEU A 192 -13.59 -4.29 3.93
CA LEU A 192 -12.20 -4.54 3.59
C LEU A 192 -11.45 -5.04 4.81
N THR A 193 -10.74 -6.15 4.67
CA THR A 193 -9.66 -6.48 5.59
C THR A 193 -8.33 -6.13 4.93
N THR A 194 -7.46 -5.42 5.64
CA THR A 194 -6.17 -4.94 5.13
C THR A 194 -5.03 -5.35 6.04
N ILE A 195 -3.84 -5.56 5.45
CA ILE A 195 -2.58 -5.70 6.18
C ILE A 195 -1.77 -4.42 5.98
N GLU A 196 -1.37 -3.80 7.07
CA GLU A 196 -0.82 -2.45 7.09
C GLU A 196 0.50 -2.37 7.84
N GLY A 197 1.55 -1.92 7.18
CA GLY A 197 2.82 -1.60 7.84
C GLY A 197 2.77 -0.21 8.50
N ASN A 198 3.50 -0.03 9.59
CA ASN A 198 3.70 1.25 10.28
C ASN A 198 2.44 1.87 10.91
N ILE A 199 1.44 1.07 11.24
CA ILE A 199 0.34 1.53 12.07
C ILE A 199 0.75 1.45 13.54
N ASN A 200 0.90 2.60 14.20
CA ASN A 200 1.47 2.67 15.56
C ASN A 200 2.81 1.90 15.67
N SER A 201 3.65 1.99 14.63
CA SER A 201 4.93 1.28 14.53
C SER A 201 4.82 -0.25 14.48
N SER A 202 3.70 -0.80 14.05
CA SER A 202 3.48 -2.25 13.97
C SER A 202 2.99 -2.65 12.58
N VAL A 203 3.06 -3.94 12.26
CA VAL A 203 2.24 -4.54 11.22
C VAL A 203 0.87 -4.81 11.82
N ARG A 204 -0.20 -4.35 11.19
CA ARG A 204 -1.56 -4.45 11.68
C ARG A 204 -2.48 -5.11 10.67
N ARG A 205 -3.46 -5.83 11.16
CA ARG A 205 -4.60 -6.32 10.41
C ARG A 205 -5.82 -5.49 10.79
N MET A 206 -6.38 -4.77 9.80
CA MET A 206 -7.42 -3.77 10.03
C MET A 206 -8.67 -4.16 9.25
N ASN A 207 -9.83 -3.78 9.76
CA ASN A 207 -11.10 -3.97 9.06
C ASN A 207 -11.86 -2.64 8.98
N TYR A 208 -12.32 -2.30 7.77
CA TYR A 208 -13.04 -1.05 7.48
C TYR A 208 -14.23 -1.31 6.57
N ARG A 209 -15.22 -0.45 6.68
CA ARG A 209 -16.29 -0.36 5.69
C ARG A 209 -15.97 0.76 4.71
N TYR A 210 -16.00 0.44 3.42
CA TYR A 210 -15.78 1.34 2.31
C TYR A 210 -17.06 1.50 1.50
N THR A 211 -17.39 2.75 1.12
CA THR A 211 -18.51 3.08 0.24
C THR A 211 -17.96 3.66 -1.05
N ALA A 212 -18.17 2.96 -2.19
CA ALA A 212 -17.58 3.30 -3.47
C ALA A 212 -18.13 4.61 -4.06
N THR A 213 -19.42 4.92 -3.81
CA THR A 213 -20.07 6.15 -4.25
C THR A 213 -20.62 6.94 -3.06
N PRO A 214 -19.76 7.63 -2.30
CA PRO A 214 -20.18 8.30 -1.08
C PRO A 214 -21.04 9.54 -1.40
N LYS A 215 -22.08 9.80 -0.59
CA LYS A 215 -22.92 11.01 -0.70
C LYS A 215 -22.13 12.30 -0.53
N ARG A 216 -21.03 12.26 0.20
CA ARG A 216 -20.08 13.34 0.38
C ARG A 216 -18.69 12.85 -0.01
N LYS A 217 -18.03 13.56 -0.93
CA LYS A 217 -16.66 13.27 -1.31
C LYS A 217 -15.76 13.14 -0.06
N TYR A 218 -14.91 12.11 -0.03
CA TYR A 218 -14.00 11.80 1.09
C TYR A 218 -14.67 11.35 2.40
N TYR A 219 -15.96 10.93 2.38
CA TYR A 219 -16.64 10.29 3.51
C TYR A 219 -17.02 8.84 3.15
N ASN A 220 -16.08 8.13 2.57
CA ASN A 220 -16.25 6.80 2.02
C ASN A 220 -15.69 5.68 2.92
N MET A 221 -15.27 6.01 4.14
CA MET A 221 -14.67 5.05 5.06
C MET A 221 -15.33 5.17 6.44
N SER A 222 -15.66 4.04 7.03
CA SER A 222 -16.24 3.95 8.37
C SER A 222 -15.79 2.67 9.08
N VAL A 223 -16.06 2.59 10.39
CA VAL A 223 -15.88 1.35 11.16
C VAL A 223 -16.93 0.30 10.78
N VAL A 224 -16.59 -0.96 10.96
CA VAL A 224 -17.56 -2.05 10.90
C VAL A 224 -18.42 -2.00 12.17
N PRO A 225 -19.76 -2.03 12.07
CA PRO A 225 -20.63 -2.08 13.24
C PRO A 225 -20.34 -3.33 14.10
N GLU A 226 -20.35 -3.18 15.42
CA GLU A 226 -20.01 -4.25 16.35
C GLU A 226 -20.84 -5.53 16.13
N ALA A 227 -22.14 -5.38 15.82
CA ALA A 227 -23.03 -6.51 15.55
C ALA A 227 -22.68 -7.29 14.25
N GLU A 228 -21.83 -6.75 13.39
CA GLU A 228 -21.42 -7.35 12.12
C GLU A 228 -19.97 -7.84 12.12
N ILE A 229 -19.27 -7.73 13.27
CA ILE A 229 -17.89 -8.21 13.41
C ILE A 229 -17.87 -9.73 13.37
N VAL A 230 -17.25 -10.27 12.32
CA VAL A 230 -17.10 -11.73 12.12
C VAL A 230 -15.63 -12.16 12.02
N GLN A 231 -14.72 -11.22 11.93
CA GLN A 231 -13.29 -11.46 11.74
C GLN A 231 -12.56 -11.50 13.08
N GLU A 232 -11.85 -12.58 13.35
CA GLU A 232 -10.96 -12.67 14.50
C GLU A 232 -9.61 -12.00 14.21
N ASN A 233 -8.92 -11.63 15.29
CA ASN A 233 -7.56 -11.06 15.22
C ASN A 233 -7.44 -9.86 14.25
N CYS A 234 -8.40 -8.94 14.33
CA CYS A 234 -8.50 -7.79 13.47
C CYS A 234 -8.90 -6.55 14.27
N GLN A 235 -8.39 -5.38 13.88
CA GLN A 235 -8.77 -4.11 14.51
C GLN A 235 -9.86 -3.42 13.68
N TYR A 236 -10.93 -2.96 14.34
CA TYR A 236 -12.12 -2.38 13.70
C TYR A 236 -12.25 -0.87 13.87
N THR A 237 -11.33 -0.23 14.57
CA THR A 237 -11.38 1.21 14.82
C THR A 237 -10.67 1.97 13.70
N LEU A 238 -11.25 3.08 13.27
CA LEU A 238 -10.57 4.01 12.38
C LEU A 238 -9.34 4.61 13.09
N GLN A 239 -8.25 4.75 12.36
CA GLN A 239 -7.07 5.45 12.83
C GLN A 239 -7.40 6.89 13.25
N LYS A 240 -8.20 7.57 12.40
CA LYS A 240 -8.74 8.92 12.64
C LYS A 240 -10.03 9.06 11.84
N ASP A 241 -11.02 9.71 12.40
CA ASP A 241 -12.30 10.06 11.77
C ASP A 241 -12.17 10.98 10.54
N THR A 242 -11.01 11.60 10.35
CA THR A 242 -10.67 12.42 9.18
C THR A 242 -10.10 11.62 8.01
N TRP A 243 -9.83 10.34 8.15
CA TRP A 243 -9.28 9.51 7.08
C TRP A 243 -10.37 9.11 6.09
N TYR A 244 -9.94 8.90 4.84
CA TYR A 244 -10.77 8.38 3.75
C TYR A 244 -9.93 7.53 2.81
N ILE A 245 -10.56 6.68 2.03
CA ILE A 245 -9.89 5.94 0.95
C ILE A 245 -9.79 6.85 -0.27
N THR A 246 -8.56 7.20 -0.67
CA THR A 246 -8.28 7.97 -1.88
C THR A 246 -8.53 7.13 -3.11
N GLY A 247 -8.10 5.87 -3.09
CA GLY A 247 -8.32 4.93 -4.16
C GLY A 247 -7.51 3.65 -4.00
N PHE A 248 -7.47 2.88 -5.09
CA PHE A 248 -6.82 1.58 -5.15
C PHE A 248 -5.84 1.51 -6.31
N CYS A 249 -4.71 0.84 -6.08
CA CYS A 249 -3.79 0.46 -7.13
C CYS A 249 -4.13 -0.99 -7.56
N ALA A 250 -4.56 -1.17 -8.80
CA ALA A 250 -4.88 -2.48 -9.36
C ALA A 250 -3.58 -3.22 -9.70
N THR A 251 -3.12 -4.07 -8.79
CA THR A 251 -1.84 -4.80 -8.92
C THR A 251 -1.90 -5.94 -9.94
N TRP A 252 -3.11 -6.38 -10.30
CA TRP A 252 -3.40 -7.45 -11.27
C TRP A 252 -4.74 -7.21 -11.96
#